data_83d9b95dfd2db5f7b6ce0201531564b6
#
_entry.id   83d9b95dfd2db5f7b6ce0201531564b6
#
_cell.length_a   1.000
_cell.length_b   1.000
_cell.length_c   1.000
_cell.angle_alpha   90.00
_cell.angle_beta   90.00
_cell.angle_gamma   90.00
#
_symmetry.space_group_name_H-M   'P 1'
#
loop_
_entity.id
_entity.type
_entity.pdbx_description
1 polymer ?
#
loop_
_entity_poly.entity_id
_entity_poly.type
_entity_poly.pdbx_seq_one_letter_code
_entity_poly.pdbx_strand_id
1 'polypeptide(L)'
;SLVGSEMCIRDRSLIGCALITNRGMEIGIWGLWGVNVIGASFCGILLSREILGSDKYVNKICSLFLKSSDCNGTLDSQASHFLGISWSVFGLGYFLSAILFIALLPQYVIYAETLNIIALPYTAWSVWYQKFRVKQWCALCLSVQATVWITFLISLFAIGMDFNQWDLFDFTTIGCVYGLVILSLHFTVTL
;
A
#
# COMPACT_ATOMS: atom_id res chain seq x y z
N SER A 1 -13.43 17.54 12.56
CA SER A 1 -12.53 18.61 12.34
C SER A 1 -13.16 20.02 12.41
N LEU A 2 -14.43 20.17 12.82
CA LEU A 2 -15.04 21.47 13.13
C LEU A 2 -14.37 22.18 14.32
N VAL A 3 -13.82 21.42 15.27
CA VAL A 3 -13.12 21.97 16.46
C VAL A 3 -11.82 22.70 16.09
N GLY A 4 -11.13 22.28 15.04
CA GLY A 4 -9.90 22.91 14.56
C GLY A 4 -10.15 24.25 13.84
N SER A 5 -11.26 24.39 13.14
CA SER A 5 -11.61 25.62 12.42
C SER A 5 -12.08 26.74 13.38
N GLU A 6 -12.79 26.40 14.44
CA GLU A 6 -13.26 27.37 15.44
C GLU A 6 -12.10 27.95 16.29
N MET A 7 -11.05 27.15 16.53
CA MET A 7 -9.87 27.59 17.27
C MET A 7 -8.98 28.55 16.46
N CYS A 8 -8.94 28.39 15.13
CA CYS A 8 -8.20 29.28 14.24
C CYS A 8 -8.86 30.65 14.04
N ILE A 9 -10.18 30.74 14.19
CA ILE A 9 -10.92 32.00 14.01
C ILE A 9 -10.72 32.96 15.20
N ARG A 10 -10.36 32.44 16.38
CA ARG A 10 -10.25 33.23 17.62
C ARG A 10 -8.88 33.86 17.83
N ASP A 11 -7.84 33.42 17.12
CA ASP A 11 -6.48 33.97 17.27
C ASP A 11 -5.96 34.56 15.96
N ARG A 12 -5.31 35.70 16.06
CA ARG A 12 -4.84 36.60 14.99
C ARG A 12 -3.81 36.01 14.00
N SER A 13 -3.70 34.70 13.84
CA SER A 13 -2.73 34.09 12.92
C SER A 13 -3.34 33.06 11.98
N LEU A 14 -4.33 33.50 11.17
CA LEU A 14 -4.80 32.71 10.02
C LEU A 14 -3.64 32.20 9.13
N ILE A 15 -2.60 33.01 9.01
CA ILE A 15 -1.36 32.66 8.29
C ILE A 15 -0.59 31.52 9.00
N GLY A 16 -0.49 31.58 10.32
CA GLY A 16 0.18 30.53 11.10
C GLY A 16 -0.58 29.19 11.04
N CYS A 17 -1.91 29.24 11.11
CA CYS A 17 -2.75 28.04 11.03
C CYS A 17 -2.69 27.40 9.62
N ALA A 18 -2.77 28.22 8.57
CA ALA A 18 -2.63 27.75 7.19
C ALA A 18 -1.23 27.16 6.92
N LEU A 19 -0.18 27.75 7.45
CA LEU A 19 1.18 27.23 7.32
C LEU A 19 1.39 25.91 8.04
N ILE A 20 0.82 25.75 9.24
CA ILE A 20 0.90 24.49 10.00
C ILE A 20 0.13 23.38 9.29
N THR A 21 -1.07 23.67 8.77
CA THR A 21 -1.90 22.72 8.03
C THR A 21 -1.23 22.31 6.73
N ASN A 22 -0.65 23.27 5.99
CA ASN A 22 0.07 23.02 4.75
C ASN A 22 1.33 22.17 4.97
N ARG A 23 2.10 22.48 6.04
CA ARG A 23 3.29 21.69 6.39
C ARG A 23 2.94 20.28 6.86
N GLY A 24 1.84 20.10 7.57
CA GLY A 24 1.35 18.78 7.99
C GLY A 24 0.96 17.92 6.77
N MET A 25 0.28 18.51 5.81
CA MET A 25 -0.11 17.82 4.58
C MET A 25 1.10 17.45 3.71
N GLU A 26 2.09 18.34 3.58
CA GLU A 26 3.33 18.02 2.87
C GLU A 26 4.08 16.84 3.51
N ILE A 27 4.24 16.85 4.84
CA ILE A 27 4.88 15.75 5.59
C ILE A 27 4.09 14.45 5.38
N GLY A 28 2.75 14.51 5.39
CA GLY A 28 1.88 13.37 5.12
C GLY A 28 2.11 12.78 3.72
N ILE A 29 2.19 13.63 2.69
CA ILE A 29 2.45 13.20 1.30
C ILE A 29 3.82 12.53 1.17
N TRP A 30 4.88 13.12 1.74
CA TRP A 30 6.20 12.51 1.76
C TRP A 30 6.23 11.20 2.55
N GLY A 31 5.49 11.12 3.65
CA GLY A 31 5.29 9.90 4.42
C GLY A 31 4.64 8.79 3.60
N LEU A 32 3.55 9.11 2.90
CA LEU A 32 2.87 8.18 1.99
C LEU A 32 3.81 7.68 0.89
N TRP A 33 4.52 8.61 0.25
CA TRP A 33 5.47 8.26 -0.81
C TRP A 33 6.53 7.27 -0.30
N GLY A 34 7.15 7.58 0.84
CA GLY A 34 8.17 6.72 1.45
C GLY A 34 7.67 5.33 1.82
N VAL A 35 6.49 5.23 2.44
CA VAL A 35 5.89 3.94 2.83
C VAL A 35 5.52 3.10 1.60
N ASN A 36 4.98 3.72 0.54
CA ASN A 36 4.67 3.02 -0.70
C ASN A 36 5.94 2.51 -1.41
N VAL A 37 7.06 3.26 -1.37
CA VAL A 37 8.36 2.78 -1.88
C VAL A 37 8.85 1.56 -1.09
N ILE A 38 8.70 1.55 0.23
CA ILE A 38 9.04 0.39 1.06
C ILE A 38 8.17 -0.81 0.70
N GLY A 39 6.85 -0.61 0.55
CA GLY A 39 5.91 -1.66 0.12
C GLY A 39 6.25 -2.24 -1.25
N ALA A 40 6.55 -1.38 -2.23
CA ALA A 40 7.01 -1.79 -3.56
C ALA A 40 8.30 -2.61 -3.49
N SER A 41 9.24 -2.23 -2.62
CA SER A 41 10.50 -2.95 -2.41
C SER A 41 10.27 -4.37 -1.88
N PHE A 42 9.38 -4.54 -0.88
CA PHE A 42 9.02 -5.85 -0.37
C PHE A 42 8.34 -6.72 -1.43
N CYS A 43 7.40 -6.17 -2.20
CA CYS A 43 6.76 -6.89 -3.31
C CYS A 43 7.76 -7.25 -4.41
N GLY A 44 8.71 -6.36 -4.73
CA GLY A 44 9.78 -6.63 -5.68
C GLY A 44 10.69 -7.77 -5.25
N ILE A 45 11.02 -7.87 -3.95
CA ILE A 45 11.79 -8.98 -3.39
C ILE A 45 11.01 -10.30 -3.52
N LEU A 46 9.71 -10.30 -3.20
CA LEU A 46 8.84 -11.47 -3.37
C LEU A 46 8.76 -11.90 -4.83
N LEU A 47 8.59 -10.95 -5.73
CA LEU A 47 8.52 -11.20 -7.17
C LEU A 47 9.85 -11.70 -7.74
N SER A 48 10.98 -11.20 -7.24
CA SER A 48 12.30 -11.66 -7.68
C SER A 48 12.52 -13.15 -7.40
N ARG A 49 11.96 -13.70 -6.32
CA ARG A 49 11.95 -15.14 -6.06
C ARG A 49 11.18 -15.90 -7.13
N GLU A 50 10.01 -15.39 -7.48
CA GLU A 50 9.13 -16.03 -8.45
C GLU A 50 9.75 -16.09 -9.85
N ILE A 51 10.46 -15.01 -10.24
CA ILE A 51 11.15 -14.93 -11.55
C ILE A 51 12.47 -15.69 -11.57
N LEU A 52 13.30 -15.52 -10.53
CA LEU A 52 14.66 -16.05 -10.50
C LEU A 52 14.76 -17.48 -9.93
N GLY A 53 13.68 -17.99 -9.33
CA GLY A 53 13.68 -19.30 -8.67
C GLY A 53 14.70 -19.44 -7.52
N SER A 54 15.22 -18.33 -7.00
CA SER A 54 16.27 -18.32 -6.00
C SER A 54 15.75 -18.02 -4.60
N ASP A 55 15.62 -19.07 -3.79
CA ASP A 55 15.15 -18.97 -2.39
C ASP A 55 16.17 -18.32 -1.45
N LYS A 56 17.44 -18.23 -1.85
CA LYS A 56 18.54 -17.80 -0.96
C LYS A 56 18.35 -16.39 -0.40
N TYR A 57 17.97 -15.43 -1.27
CA TYR A 57 17.80 -14.03 -0.86
C TYR A 57 16.56 -13.85 0.00
N VAL A 58 15.44 -14.44 -0.40
CA VAL A 58 14.18 -14.36 0.33
C VAL A 58 14.30 -15.00 1.70
N ASN A 59 14.88 -16.21 1.79
CA ASN A 59 15.08 -16.89 3.06
C ASN A 59 16.04 -16.14 3.98
N LYS A 60 17.09 -15.51 3.45
CA LYS A 60 18.00 -14.68 4.24
C LYS A 60 17.28 -13.46 4.83
N ILE A 61 16.43 -12.78 4.04
CA ILE A 61 15.67 -11.63 4.49
C ILE A 61 14.57 -12.05 5.46
N CYS A 62 13.83 -13.13 5.16
CA CYS A 62 12.81 -13.67 6.05
C CYS A 62 13.37 -14.04 7.43
N SER A 63 14.54 -14.67 7.48
CA SER A 63 15.20 -15.07 8.73
C SER A 63 15.72 -13.89 9.55
N LEU A 64 15.99 -12.74 8.93
CA LEU A 64 16.35 -11.50 9.62
C LEU A 64 15.17 -10.90 10.37
N PHE A 65 13.96 -10.99 9.81
CA PHE A 65 12.75 -10.42 10.42
C PHE A 65 12.11 -11.37 11.44
N LEU A 66 12.08 -12.67 11.14
CA LEU A 66 11.49 -13.69 12.03
C LEU A 66 12.29 -15.00 11.91
N LYS A 67 12.96 -15.41 12.99
CA LYS A 67 13.76 -16.65 13.03
C LYS A 67 12.99 -17.94 12.72
N SER A 68 11.66 -17.93 12.89
CA SER A 68 10.76 -19.07 12.62
C SER A 68 9.91 -18.88 11.38
N SER A 69 10.22 -17.92 10.49
CA SER A 69 9.42 -17.68 9.29
C SER A 69 9.83 -18.63 8.17
N ASP A 70 8.83 -19.24 7.56
CA ASP A 70 8.96 -19.97 6.28
C ASP A 70 8.15 -19.24 5.21
N CYS A 71 8.84 -18.39 4.44
CA CYS A 71 8.21 -17.66 3.37
C CYS A 71 7.83 -18.57 2.19
N ASN A 72 8.53 -19.70 2.01
CA ASN A 72 8.29 -20.61 0.88
C ASN A 72 6.93 -21.28 0.96
N GLY A 73 6.57 -21.83 2.12
CA GLY A 73 5.29 -22.52 2.28
C GLY A 73 4.08 -21.63 2.07
N THR A 74 4.18 -20.32 2.37
CA THR A 74 3.10 -19.37 2.11
C THR A 74 3.02 -19.00 0.64
N LEU A 75 4.15 -18.79 -0.02
CA LEU A 75 4.22 -18.40 -1.44
C LEU A 75 3.83 -19.56 -2.37
N ASP A 76 4.10 -20.80 -2.00
CA ASP A 76 3.75 -22.00 -2.77
C ASP A 76 2.28 -22.44 -2.53
N SER A 77 1.54 -21.77 -1.66
CA SER A 77 0.15 -22.08 -1.39
C SER A 77 -0.75 -21.70 -2.57
N GLN A 78 -1.87 -22.43 -2.76
CA GLN A 78 -2.87 -22.09 -3.80
C GLN A 78 -3.44 -20.67 -3.67
N ALA A 79 -3.42 -20.11 -2.47
CA ALA A 79 -3.89 -18.75 -2.22
C ALA A 79 -2.87 -17.66 -2.60
N SER A 80 -1.67 -18.03 -3.09
CA SER A 80 -0.67 -17.06 -3.56
C SER A 80 -1.01 -16.44 -4.91
N HIS A 81 -2.00 -16.97 -5.62
CA HIS A 81 -2.45 -16.49 -6.92
C HIS A 81 -3.94 -16.17 -6.91
N PHE A 82 -4.31 -15.12 -7.62
CA PHE A 82 -5.70 -14.74 -7.87
C PHE A 82 -5.89 -14.54 -9.38
N LEU A 83 -6.82 -15.30 -9.99
CA LEU A 83 -7.05 -15.31 -11.45
C LEU A 83 -5.78 -15.59 -12.27
N GLY A 84 -4.85 -16.39 -11.72
CA GLY A 84 -3.58 -16.69 -12.39
C GLY A 84 -2.49 -15.65 -12.20
N ILE A 85 -2.79 -14.52 -11.55
CA ILE A 85 -1.84 -13.46 -11.24
C ILE A 85 -1.34 -13.63 -9.80
N SER A 86 -0.02 -13.57 -9.61
CA SER A 86 0.59 -13.62 -8.27
C SER A 86 0.25 -12.39 -7.45
N TRP A 87 0.02 -12.56 -6.14
CA TRP A 87 -0.16 -11.44 -5.22
C TRP A 87 1.05 -10.52 -5.13
N SER A 88 2.25 -11.02 -5.44
CA SER A 88 3.46 -10.19 -5.54
C SER A 88 3.34 -9.14 -6.65
N VAL A 89 2.79 -9.54 -7.82
CA VAL A 89 2.52 -8.65 -8.95
C VAL A 89 1.42 -7.65 -8.60
N PHE A 90 0.32 -8.12 -7.97
CA PHE A 90 -0.74 -7.22 -7.50
C PHE A 90 -0.22 -6.16 -6.54
N GLY A 91 0.54 -6.57 -5.53
CA GLY A 91 1.11 -5.66 -4.55
C GLY A 91 2.08 -4.66 -5.17
N LEU A 92 2.98 -5.14 -6.04
CA LEU A 92 3.93 -4.28 -6.74
C LEU A 92 3.20 -3.25 -7.61
N GLY A 93 2.23 -3.68 -8.42
CA GLY A 93 1.44 -2.80 -9.26
C GLY A 93 0.65 -1.76 -8.44
N TYR A 94 0.06 -2.17 -7.32
CA TYR A 94 -0.62 -1.28 -6.40
C TYR A 94 0.31 -0.18 -5.86
N PHE A 95 1.46 -0.54 -5.29
CA PHE A 95 2.40 0.43 -4.73
C PHE A 95 3.03 1.33 -5.79
N LEU A 96 3.39 0.80 -6.96
CA LEU A 96 3.92 1.62 -8.06
C LEU A 96 2.89 2.62 -8.57
N SER A 97 1.62 2.21 -8.72
CA SER A 97 0.54 3.11 -9.09
C SER A 97 0.34 4.20 -8.03
N ALA A 98 0.33 3.84 -6.74
CA ALA A 98 0.22 4.81 -5.65
C ALA A 98 1.37 5.84 -5.68
N ILE A 99 2.62 5.39 -5.84
CA ILE A 99 3.79 6.27 -5.95
C ILE A 99 3.63 7.23 -7.14
N LEU A 100 3.19 6.72 -8.29
CA LEU A 100 3.00 7.51 -9.50
C LEU A 100 1.91 8.57 -9.31
N PHE A 101 0.76 8.20 -8.73
CA PHE A 101 -0.32 9.14 -8.46
C PHE A 101 0.08 10.20 -7.43
N ILE A 102 0.73 9.82 -6.33
CA ILE A 102 1.20 10.77 -5.32
C ILE A 102 2.22 11.75 -5.92
N ALA A 103 3.09 11.29 -6.83
CA ALA A 103 4.13 12.11 -7.42
C ALA A 103 3.62 13.05 -8.53
N LEU A 104 2.71 12.57 -9.39
CA LEU A 104 2.29 13.29 -10.60
C LEU A 104 0.94 13.99 -10.44
N LEU A 105 0.04 13.43 -9.64
CA LEU A 105 -1.35 13.85 -9.52
C LEU A 105 -1.81 13.87 -8.05
N PRO A 106 -1.17 14.68 -7.18
CA PRO A 106 -1.47 14.69 -5.74
C PRO A 106 -2.92 15.06 -5.41
N GLN A 107 -3.63 15.75 -6.31
CA GLN A 107 -5.05 16.05 -6.15
C GLN A 107 -5.95 14.81 -6.16
N TYR A 108 -5.48 13.69 -6.69
CA TYR A 108 -6.22 12.42 -6.76
C TYR A 108 -5.83 11.43 -5.65
N VAL A 109 -5.04 11.84 -4.66
CA VAL A 109 -4.59 10.97 -3.55
C VAL A 109 -5.79 10.33 -2.82
N ILE A 110 -6.92 11.05 -2.69
CA ILE A 110 -8.13 10.52 -2.04
C ILE A 110 -8.63 9.23 -2.68
N TYR A 111 -8.52 9.08 -4.00
CA TYR A 111 -8.95 7.87 -4.70
C TYR A 111 -7.97 6.71 -4.50
N ALA A 112 -6.66 6.99 -4.47
CA ALA A 112 -5.65 5.99 -4.10
C ALA A 112 -5.88 5.47 -2.68
N GLU A 113 -6.24 6.36 -1.75
CA GLU A 113 -6.58 5.99 -0.38
C GLU A 113 -7.89 5.21 -0.27
N THR A 114 -8.88 5.52 -1.11
CA THR A 114 -10.10 4.71 -1.21
C THR A 114 -9.78 3.26 -1.64
N LEU A 115 -8.87 3.08 -2.61
CA LEU A 115 -8.39 1.76 -3.01
C LEU A 115 -7.62 1.07 -1.87
N ASN A 116 -6.85 1.82 -1.07
CA ASN A 116 -6.19 1.32 0.13
C ASN A 116 -7.21 0.76 1.14
N ILE A 117 -8.29 1.50 1.43
CA ILE A 117 -9.37 1.05 2.32
C ILE A 117 -9.99 -0.26 1.82
N ILE A 118 -10.22 -0.38 0.51
CA ILE A 118 -10.76 -1.59 -0.10
C ILE A 118 -9.79 -2.78 0.06
N ALA A 119 -8.48 -2.53 0.09
CA ALA A 119 -7.47 -3.55 0.29
C ALA A 119 -7.37 -4.04 1.75
N LEU A 120 -7.77 -3.25 2.76
CA LEU A 120 -7.64 -3.61 4.18
C LEU A 120 -8.31 -4.95 4.56
N PRO A 121 -9.55 -5.26 4.14
CA PRO A 121 -10.17 -6.56 4.45
C PRO A 121 -9.36 -7.74 3.93
N TYR A 122 -8.73 -7.59 2.75
CA TYR A 122 -7.86 -8.62 2.22
C TYR A 122 -6.63 -8.84 3.10
N THR A 123 -6.01 -7.79 3.65
CA THR A 123 -4.85 -7.93 4.53
C THR A 123 -5.22 -8.72 5.80
N ALA A 124 -6.38 -8.44 6.41
CA ALA A 124 -6.89 -9.17 7.56
C ALA A 124 -7.14 -10.65 7.23
N TRP A 125 -7.77 -10.92 6.06
CA TRP A 125 -7.98 -12.28 5.58
C TRP A 125 -6.66 -13.02 5.35
N SER A 126 -5.66 -12.36 4.78
CA SER A 126 -4.35 -12.95 4.50
C SER A 126 -3.61 -13.35 5.79
N VAL A 127 -3.65 -12.50 6.84
CA VAL A 127 -3.09 -12.84 8.16
C VAL A 127 -3.81 -14.07 8.75
N TRP A 128 -5.15 -14.08 8.69
CA TRP A 128 -5.94 -15.22 9.15
C TRP A 128 -5.57 -16.50 8.39
N TYR A 129 -5.44 -16.43 7.06
CA TYR A 129 -5.09 -17.56 6.21
C TYR A 129 -3.72 -18.14 6.55
N GLN A 130 -2.70 -17.28 6.73
CA GLN A 130 -1.36 -17.70 7.14
C GLN A 130 -1.40 -18.43 8.48
N LYS A 131 -2.14 -17.91 9.46
CA LYS A 131 -2.23 -18.49 10.80
C LYS A 131 -2.97 -19.82 10.83
N PHE A 132 -4.12 -19.93 10.17
CA PHE A 132 -5.05 -21.07 10.35
C PHE A 132 -4.96 -22.11 9.23
N ARG A 133 -4.64 -21.71 8.02
CA ARG A 133 -4.58 -22.62 6.86
C ARG A 133 -3.16 -23.09 6.56
N VAL A 134 -2.23 -22.16 6.33
CA VAL A 134 -0.85 -22.49 6.01
C VAL A 134 -0.08 -22.90 7.25
N LYS A 135 -0.44 -22.38 8.42
CA LYS A 135 0.23 -22.58 9.72
C LYS A 135 1.72 -22.19 9.70
N GLN A 136 2.07 -21.28 8.81
CA GLN A 136 3.40 -20.73 8.64
C GLN A 136 3.30 -19.21 8.46
N TRP A 137 4.29 -18.49 8.96
CA TRP A 137 4.35 -17.05 8.89
C TRP A 137 5.33 -16.60 7.81
N CYS A 138 4.85 -15.83 6.86
CA CYS A 138 5.71 -15.16 5.89
C CYS A 138 6.00 -13.73 6.36
N ALA A 139 7.23 -13.48 6.83
CA ALA A 139 7.62 -12.17 7.33
C ALA A 139 7.50 -11.06 6.28
N LEU A 140 7.89 -11.33 5.04
CA LEU A 140 7.75 -10.37 3.93
C LEU A 140 6.29 -10.07 3.61
N CYS A 141 5.42 -11.10 3.59
CA CYS A 141 3.99 -10.89 3.37
C CYS A 141 3.37 -10.04 4.48
N LEU A 142 3.75 -10.28 5.75
CA LEU A 142 3.31 -9.46 6.88
C LEU A 142 3.84 -8.02 6.78
N SER A 143 5.07 -7.82 6.31
CA SER A 143 5.64 -6.49 6.10
C SER A 143 4.87 -5.70 5.04
N VAL A 144 4.49 -6.34 3.92
CA VAL A 144 3.62 -5.73 2.90
C VAL A 144 2.27 -5.32 3.50
N GLN A 145 1.65 -6.18 4.30
CA GLN A 145 0.38 -5.86 4.95
C GLN A 145 0.53 -4.71 5.96
N ALA A 146 1.62 -4.70 6.72
CA ALA A 146 1.93 -3.60 7.64
C ALA A 146 2.08 -2.26 6.91
N THR A 147 2.72 -2.24 5.73
CA THR A 147 2.81 -1.01 4.92
C THR A 147 1.44 -0.51 4.46
N VAL A 148 0.51 -1.39 4.07
CA VAL A 148 -0.87 -1.01 3.72
C VAL A 148 -1.59 -0.36 4.91
N TRP A 149 -1.45 -0.90 6.13
CA TRP A 149 -2.01 -0.31 7.34
C TRP A 149 -1.36 1.02 7.72
N ILE A 150 -0.04 1.15 7.59
CA ILE A 150 0.67 2.40 7.85
C ILE A 150 0.23 3.48 6.85
N THR A 151 0.08 3.14 5.57
CA THR A 151 -0.47 4.04 4.55
C THR A 151 -1.84 4.55 4.97
N PHE A 152 -2.75 3.67 5.37
CA PHE A 152 -4.08 4.03 5.86
C PHE A 152 -4.03 4.98 7.06
N LEU A 153 -3.17 4.70 8.05
CA LEU A 153 -3.03 5.55 9.23
C LEU A 153 -2.48 6.94 8.88
N ILE A 154 -1.48 7.02 7.99
CA ILE A 154 -0.94 8.32 7.54
C ILE A 154 -2.05 9.11 6.83
N SER A 155 -2.81 8.50 5.97
CA SER A 155 -3.92 9.15 5.25
C SER A 155 -4.99 9.65 6.21
N LEU A 156 -5.35 8.84 7.19
CA LEU A 156 -6.38 9.18 8.17
C LEU A 156 -5.96 10.37 9.05
N PHE A 157 -4.71 10.39 9.53
CA PHE A 157 -4.26 11.36 10.53
C PHE A 157 -3.53 12.57 9.95
N ALA A 158 -2.80 12.42 8.84
CA ALA A 158 -1.98 13.49 8.30
C ALA A 158 -2.64 14.25 7.14
N ILE A 159 -3.39 13.56 6.30
CA ILE A 159 -4.03 14.17 5.12
C ILE A 159 -5.47 14.54 5.41
N GLY A 160 -6.19 13.70 6.16
CA GLY A 160 -7.64 13.80 6.35
C GLY A 160 -8.39 13.29 5.11
N MET A 161 -9.42 12.51 5.32
CA MET A 161 -10.25 11.98 4.23
C MET A 161 -11.48 12.87 4.04
N ASP A 162 -11.44 13.73 3.06
CA ASP A 162 -12.61 14.54 2.68
C ASP A 162 -13.29 13.91 1.45
N PHE A 163 -14.38 13.20 1.68
CA PHE A 163 -15.16 12.54 0.64
C PHE A 163 -16.15 13.47 -0.07
N ASN A 164 -16.20 14.77 0.25
CA ASN A 164 -17.14 15.70 -0.39
C ASN A 164 -16.87 15.91 -1.88
N GLN A 165 -15.63 15.71 -2.32
CA GLN A 165 -15.22 15.84 -3.73
C GLN A 165 -15.08 14.48 -4.43
N TRP A 166 -15.58 13.40 -3.80
CA TRP A 166 -15.44 12.08 -4.36
C TRP A 166 -16.41 11.88 -5.54
N ASP A 167 -15.87 11.54 -6.72
CA ASP A 167 -16.62 11.23 -7.93
C ASP A 167 -16.36 9.79 -8.37
N LEU A 168 -17.44 9.10 -8.70
CA LEU A 168 -17.40 7.71 -9.16
C LEU A 168 -16.66 7.57 -10.50
N PHE A 169 -16.76 8.56 -11.39
CA PHE A 169 -16.07 8.53 -12.68
C PHE A 169 -14.55 8.58 -12.50
N ASP A 170 -14.05 9.49 -11.68
CA ASP A 170 -12.64 9.61 -11.36
C ASP A 170 -12.13 8.36 -10.65
N PHE A 171 -12.90 7.82 -9.69
CA PHE A 171 -12.55 6.58 -9.01
C PHE A 171 -12.42 5.40 -9.97
N THR A 172 -13.36 5.21 -10.88
CA THR A 172 -13.30 4.11 -11.86
C THR A 172 -12.14 4.30 -12.84
N THR A 173 -11.86 5.53 -13.27
CA THR A 173 -10.73 5.84 -14.15
C THR A 173 -9.40 5.49 -13.48
N ILE A 174 -9.21 5.91 -12.24
CA ILE A 174 -7.99 5.60 -11.47
C ILE A 174 -7.88 4.09 -11.21
N GLY A 175 -8.97 3.43 -10.85
CA GLY A 175 -9.02 1.98 -10.70
C GLY A 175 -8.63 1.23 -12.00
N CYS A 176 -9.06 1.72 -13.16
CA CYS A 176 -8.63 1.18 -14.44
C CYS A 176 -7.12 1.35 -14.68
N VAL A 177 -6.54 2.50 -14.32
CA VAL A 177 -5.09 2.73 -14.44
C VAL A 177 -4.31 1.76 -13.55
N TYR A 178 -4.74 1.56 -12.29
CA TYR A 178 -4.15 0.54 -11.42
C TYR A 178 -4.22 -0.86 -12.05
N GLY A 179 -5.38 -1.23 -12.58
CA GLY A 179 -5.58 -2.50 -13.29
C GLY A 179 -4.64 -2.67 -14.49
N LEU A 180 -4.48 -1.62 -15.30
CA LEU A 180 -3.57 -1.64 -16.45
C LEU A 180 -2.10 -1.79 -16.05
N VAL A 181 -1.66 -1.13 -14.98
CA VAL A 181 -0.30 -1.29 -14.45
C VAL A 181 -0.08 -2.73 -13.97
N ILE A 182 -1.03 -3.30 -13.21
CA ILE A 182 -0.95 -4.68 -12.74
C ILE A 182 -0.89 -5.66 -13.91
N LEU A 183 -1.74 -5.50 -14.91
CA LEU A 183 -1.76 -6.36 -16.10
C LEU A 183 -0.46 -6.24 -16.91
N SER A 184 0.06 -5.02 -17.08
CA SER A 184 1.32 -4.81 -17.81
C SER A 184 2.50 -5.49 -17.10
N LEU A 185 2.55 -5.40 -15.76
CA LEU A 185 3.55 -6.11 -14.96
C LEU A 185 3.37 -7.63 -15.07
N HIS A 186 2.13 -8.13 -15.03
CA HIS A 186 1.89 -9.56 -15.18
C HIS A 186 2.39 -10.08 -16.52
N PHE A 187 2.08 -9.40 -17.62
CA PHE A 187 2.57 -9.79 -18.95
C PHE A 187 4.08 -9.73 -19.06
N THR A 188 4.74 -8.71 -18.47
CA THR A 188 6.21 -8.62 -18.48
C THR A 188 6.89 -9.71 -17.68
N VAL A 189 6.24 -10.24 -16.65
CA VAL A 189 6.79 -11.33 -15.81
C VAL A 189 6.55 -12.70 -16.44
N THR A 190 5.49 -12.87 -17.24
CA THR A 190 5.12 -14.16 -17.87
C THR A 190 5.74 -14.38 -19.25
N LEU A 191 6.32 -13.34 -19.88
CA LEU A 191 7.07 -13.41 -21.14
C LEU A 191 8.52 -13.82 -20.91
#